data_7f84c463d3f2d7d6d77bc080631bbad6
#
_entry.id   7f84c463d3f2d7d6d77bc080631bbad6
#
_cell.length_a   1.000
_cell.length_b   1.000
_cell.length_c   1.000
_cell.angle_alpha   90.00
_cell.angle_beta   90.00
_cell.angle_gamma   90.00
#
_symmetry.space_group_name_H-M   'P 1'
#
loop_
_entity.id
_entity.type
_entity.pdbx_description
1 polymer ?
#
loop_
_entity_poly.entity_id
_entity_poly.type
_entity_poly.pdbx_seq_one_letter_code
_entity_poly.pdbx_strand_id
1 'polypeptide(L)'
;MVLFLEQDVYCCKGYCIDLLQNLSEHCNFTFSLHLSFNEYGSLERNNLTGKQEWTGLIGELVKEKADLIVAPLTINPERAQVMEFSKPFKYQGITILQKRVRGKITKKQSTTKNMRSSFAAT
;
A
#
# COMPACT_ATOMS: atom_id res chain seq x y z
N MET A 1 4.72 1.64 -2.62
CA MET A 1 6.00 2.34 -2.85
C MET A 1 5.99 2.71 -4.32
N VAL A 2 5.75 3.96 -4.57
CA VAL A 2 5.73 4.52 -5.93
C VAL A 2 7.12 5.09 -6.19
N LEU A 3 7.76 4.75 -7.29
CA LEU A 3 9.13 5.11 -7.57
C LEU A 3 9.23 5.95 -8.84
N PHE A 4 9.70 7.22 -8.74
CA PHE A 4 10.18 7.98 -9.88
C PHE A 4 11.63 7.66 -10.18
N LEU A 5 11.94 7.54 -11.45
CA LEU A 5 13.30 7.76 -11.93
C LEU A 5 13.29 8.42 -13.30
N GLU A 6 13.64 9.66 -13.29
CA GLU A 6 14.44 10.22 -14.37
C GLU A 6 15.89 9.74 -14.13
N GLN A 7 16.44 9.00 -15.09
CA GLN A 7 17.84 8.53 -15.13
C GLN A 7 18.24 7.50 -14.07
N ASP A 8 17.84 6.25 -14.21
CA ASP A 8 18.71 5.07 -14.20
C ASP A 8 17.89 3.77 -14.14
N VAL A 9 18.12 2.90 -15.07
CA VAL A 9 17.38 1.67 -15.39
C VAL A 9 17.40 0.58 -14.28
N TYR A 10 17.93 0.84 -13.11
CA TYR A 10 18.24 -0.19 -12.11
C TYR A 10 17.48 -0.13 -10.79
N CYS A 11 16.49 0.73 -10.62
CA CYS A 11 16.00 1.00 -9.28
C CYS A 11 14.96 0.04 -8.71
N CYS A 12 14.24 -0.68 -9.55
CA CYS A 12 12.95 -1.20 -9.09
C CYS A 12 12.83 -2.70 -9.32
N LYS A 13 12.97 -3.45 -8.24
CA LYS A 13 12.70 -4.88 -8.20
C LYS A 13 11.74 -5.18 -7.05
N GLY A 14 10.84 -6.12 -7.26
CA GLY A 14 9.97 -6.61 -6.22
C GLY A 14 8.57 -6.93 -6.72
N TYR A 15 7.81 -7.64 -5.90
CA TYR A 15 6.50 -8.18 -6.23
C TYR A 15 5.54 -7.16 -6.87
N CYS A 16 5.47 -5.94 -6.33
CA CYS A 16 4.58 -4.90 -6.86
C CYS A 16 5.02 -4.41 -8.24
N ILE A 17 6.32 -4.34 -8.50
CA ILE A 17 6.87 -3.94 -9.80
C ILE A 17 6.60 -5.01 -10.84
N ASP A 18 6.88 -6.26 -10.50
CA ASP A 18 6.64 -7.40 -11.40
C ASP A 18 5.13 -7.51 -11.74
N LEU A 19 4.27 -7.28 -10.74
CA LEU A 19 2.82 -7.26 -10.95
C LEU A 19 2.38 -6.12 -11.85
N LEU A 20 2.91 -4.91 -11.66
CA LEU A 20 2.59 -3.75 -12.50
C LEU A 20 3.06 -3.97 -13.95
N GLN A 21 4.23 -4.55 -14.14
CA GLN A 21 4.75 -4.86 -15.46
C GLN A 21 3.84 -5.87 -16.18
N ASN A 22 3.45 -6.95 -15.52
CA ASN A 22 2.50 -7.91 -16.08
C ASN A 22 1.15 -7.27 -16.43
N LEU A 23 0.66 -6.37 -15.57
CA LEU A 23 -0.59 -5.64 -15.84
C LEU A 23 -0.44 -4.73 -17.05
N SER A 24 0.65 -4.01 -17.20
CA SER A 24 0.90 -3.14 -18.34
C SER A 24 0.94 -3.91 -19.67
N GLU A 25 1.56 -5.08 -19.67
CA GLU A 25 1.61 -5.96 -20.84
C GLU A 25 0.22 -6.51 -21.20
N HIS A 26 -0.57 -6.94 -20.21
CA HIS A 26 -1.89 -7.51 -20.47
C HIS A 26 -2.95 -6.48 -20.82
N CYS A 27 -2.89 -5.29 -20.24
CA CYS A 27 -3.84 -4.22 -20.47
C CYS A 27 -3.36 -3.20 -21.50
N ASN A 28 -2.15 -3.40 -22.07
CA ASN A 28 -1.56 -2.57 -23.10
C ASN A 28 -1.52 -1.07 -22.75
N PHE A 29 -1.00 -0.75 -21.57
CA PHE A 29 -0.73 0.62 -21.15
C PHE A 29 0.75 0.82 -20.80
N THR A 30 1.21 2.06 -20.88
CA THR A 30 2.54 2.47 -20.44
C THR A 30 2.44 3.21 -19.10
N PHE A 31 3.47 3.12 -18.29
CA PHE A 31 3.52 3.81 -17.00
C PHE A 31 4.88 4.44 -16.75
N SER A 32 4.89 5.49 -15.98
CA SER A 32 6.09 6.05 -15.37
C SER A 32 6.01 5.86 -13.86
N LEU A 33 7.12 5.45 -13.26
CA LEU A 33 7.17 5.21 -11.83
C LEU A 33 7.71 6.43 -11.08
N HIS A 34 7.07 6.75 -9.98
CA HIS A 34 7.43 7.84 -9.08
C HIS A 34 7.69 7.32 -7.67
N LEU A 35 8.83 7.60 -7.11
CA LEU A 35 9.16 7.23 -5.74
C LEU A 35 8.70 8.32 -4.79
N SER A 36 7.70 8.03 -3.99
CA SER A 36 7.42 8.86 -2.83
C SER A 36 8.26 8.40 -1.64
N PHE A 37 9.01 9.32 -1.06
CA PHE A 37 9.79 9.09 0.17
C PHE A 37 8.93 9.22 1.42
N ASN A 38 7.67 9.57 1.25
CA ASN A 38 6.73 9.77 2.34
C ASN A 38 6.08 8.44 2.76
N GLU A 39 5.46 8.46 3.93
CA GLU A 39 4.67 7.35 4.44
C GLU A 39 3.47 7.02 3.55
N TYR A 40 2.81 5.88 3.81
CA TYR A 40 1.59 5.49 3.08
C TYR A 40 0.48 6.54 3.12
N GLY A 41 0.43 7.33 4.17
CA GLY A 41 -0.48 8.43 4.37
C GLY A 41 -1.56 8.17 5.43
N SER A 42 -1.83 9.23 6.15
CA SER A 42 -2.86 9.34 7.18
C SER A 42 -3.66 10.63 6.98
N LEU A 43 -4.83 10.68 7.56
CA LEU A 43 -5.64 11.89 7.59
C LEU A 43 -5.16 12.77 8.73
N GLU A 44 -4.53 13.88 8.42
CA GLU A 44 -3.96 14.80 9.40
C GLU A 44 -4.62 16.17 9.32
N ARG A 45 -4.66 16.86 10.46
CA ARG A 45 -5.15 18.22 10.50
C ARG A 45 -4.03 19.19 10.13
N ASN A 46 -4.19 19.90 9.04
CA ASN A 46 -3.26 20.94 8.65
C ASN A 46 -3.34 22.11 9.66
N ASN A 47 -2.24 22.38 10.35
CA ASN A 47 -2.17 23.41 11.38
C ASN A 47 -2.37 24.83 10.85
N LEU A 48 -2.13 25.07 9.56
CA LEU A 48 -2.29 26.36 8.92
C LEU A 48 -3.72 26.64 8.47
N THR A 49 -4.37 25.62 7.89
CA THR A 49 -5.71 25.76 7.30
C THR A 49 -6.82 25.26 8.23
N GLY A 50 -6.47 24.48 9.26
CA GLY A 50 -7.41 23.81 10.16
C GLY A 50 -8.21 22.68 9.51
N LYS A 51 -8.00 22.39 8.23
CA LYS A 51 -8.67 21.34 7.48
C LYS A 51 -7.96 20.00 7.64
N GLN A 52 -8.73 18.93 7.51
CA GLN A 52 -8.17 17.58 7.41
C GLN A 52 -7.66 17.35 5.99
N GLU A 53 -6.43 16.91 5.87
CA GLU A 53 -5.77 16.63 4.60
C GLU A 53 -5.08 15.26 4.66
N TRP A 54 -5.10 14.55 3.54
CA TRP A 54 -4.36 13.31 3.40
C TRP A 54 -2.87 13.59 3.16
N THR A 55 -2.02 12.88 3.89
CA THR A 55 -0.56 12.94 3.73
C THR A 55 -0.06 11.74 2.91
N GLY A 56 1.26 11.70 2.63
CA GLY A 56 1.92 10.57 1.99
C GLY A 56 1.40 10.23 0.61
N LEU A 57 1.47 8.94 0.25
CA LEU A 57 1.03 8.40 -1.06
C LEU A 57 -0.44 8.71 -1.33
N ILE A 58 -1.30 8.58 -0.32
CA ILE A 58 -2.73 8.86 -0.46
C ILE A 58 -2.95 10.35 -0.75
N GLY A 59 -2.19 11.22 -0.08
CA GLY A 59 -2.25 12.66 -0.35
C GLY A 59 -1.79 13.03 -1.76
N GLU A 60 -0.84 12.32 -2.32
CA GLU A 60 -0.40 12.53 -3.71
C GLU A 60 -1.48 12.08 -4.70
N LEU A 61 -2.13 10.94 -4.44
CA LEU A 61 -3.23 10.44 -5.27
C LEU A 61 -4.43 11.40 -5.24
N VAL A 62 -4.87 11.81 -4.05
CA VAL A 62 -6.02 12.74 -3.88
C VAL A 62 -5.75 14.12 -4.48
N LYS A 63 -4.49 14.55 -4.54
CA LYS A 63 -4.06 15.79 -5.19
C LYS A 63 -3.77 15.63 -6.69
N GLU A 64 -4.14 14.51 -7.29
CA GLU A 64 -3.95 14.22 -8.71
C GLU A 64 -2.49 14.33 -9.19
N LYS A 65 -1.55 14.06 -8.28
CA LYS A 65 -0.13 13.98 -8.63
C LYS A 65 0.31 12.61 -9.11
N ALA A 66 -0.51 11.61 -8.87
CA ALA A 66 -0.34 10.24 -9.31
C ALA A 66 -1.71 9.66 -9.67
N ASP A 67 -1.75 8.80 -10.68
CA ASP A 67 -2.99 8.13 -11.13
C ASP A 67 -3.21 6.80 -10.40
N LEU A 68 -2.14 6.18 -9.91
CA LEU A 68 -2.17 4.86 -9.31
C LEU A 68 -1.13 4.70 -8.21
N ILE A 69 -1.52 4.14 -7.08
CA ILE A 69 -0.60 3.70 -6.02
C ILE A 69 -0.33 2.21 -6.17
N VAL A 70 0.93 1.84 -6.39
CA VAL A 70 1.38 0.45 -6.46
C VAL A 70 2.17 0.12 -5.20
N ALA A 71 1.47 -0.28 -4.16
CA ALA A 71 2.04 -0.56 -2.85
C ALA A 71 1.19 -1.56 -2.06
N PRO A 72 1.73 -2.23 -1.04
CA PRO A 72 0.95 -3.09 -0.16
C PRO A 72 0.09 -2.28 0.81
N LEU A 73 -0.84 -1.50 0.26
CA LEU A 73 -1.70 -0.62 1.01
C LEU A 73 -2.87 -1.40 1.63
N THR A 74 -3.09 -1.20 2.92
CA THR A 74 -4.21 -1.83 3.63
C THR A 74 -5.52 -1.16 3.26
N ILE A 75 -6.51 -1.96 2.87
CA ILE A 75 -7.87 -1.51 2.62
C ILE A 75 -8.53 -1.20 3.97
N ASN A 76 -8.99 0.03 4.13
CA ASN A 76 -9.82 0.44 5.26
C ASN A 76 -10.95 1.37 4.79
N PRO A 77 -12.02 1.53 5.59
CA PRO A 77 -13.18 2.34 5.22
C PRO A 77 -12.87 3.82 4.97
N GLU A 78 -11.93 4.39 5.70
CA GLU A 78 -11.56 5.80 5.56
C GLU A 78 -10.89 6.07 4.22
N ARG A 79 -9.96 5.20 3.82
CA ARG A 79 -9.28 5.28 2.53
C ARG A 79 -10.22 5.01 1.37
N ALA A 80 -11.15 4.07 1.53
CA ALA A 80 -12.15 3.74 0.52
C ALA A 80 -13.17 4.87 0.23
N GLN A 81 -13.18 5.93 1.04
CA GLN A 81 -14.00 7.11 0.76
C GLN A 81 -13.36 8.06 -0.25
N VAL A 82 -12.06 8.02 -0.40
CA VAL A 82 -11.30 8.98 -1.24
C VAL A 82 -10.57 8.33 -2.42
N MET A 83 -10.56 7.00 -2.48
CA MET A 83 -9.93 6.23 -3.56
C MET A 83 -10.61 4.88 -3.75
N GLU A 84 -10.48 4.33 -4.93
CA GLU A 84 -10.91 2.97 -5.21
C GLU A 84 -9.76 1.99 -5.05
N PHE A 85 -10.08 0.80 -4.58
CA PHE A 85 -9.13 -0.30 -4.45
C PHE A 85 -9.43 -1.37 -5.50
N SER A 86 -8.38 -1.89 -6.12
CA SER A 86 -8.46 -3.11 -6.91
C SER A 86 -8.83 -4.31 -6.01
N LYS A 87 -9.02 -5.47 -6.63
CA LYS A 87 -9.13 -6.72 -5.84
C LYS A 87 -7.86 -6.95 -5.02
N PRO A 88 -7.96 -7.43 -3.77
CA PRO A 88 -6.81 -7.69 -2.93
C PRO A 88 -5.87 -8.71 -3.59
N PHE A 89 -4.60 -8.37 -3.71
CA PHE A 89 -3.58 -9.30 -4.20
C PHE A 89 -2.90 -10.10 -3.08
N LYS A 90 -3.09 -9.69 -1.83
CA LYS A 90 -2.53 -10.37 -0.66
C LYS A 90 -3.44 -10.24 0.56
N TYR A 91 -3.56 -11.33 1.30
CA TYR A 91 -4.23 -11.35 2.60
C TYR A 91 -3.17 -11.48 3.69
N GLN A 92 -3.25 -10.64 4.71
CA GLN A 92 -2.36 -10.66 5.86
C GLN A 92 -3.18 -10.96 7.12
N GLY A 93 -2.64 -11.80 7.96
CA GLY A 93 -3.20 -12.11 9.27
C GLY A 93 -2.33 -11.58 10.39
N ILE A 94 -2.94 -11.27 11.53
CA ILE A 94 -2.23 -10.96 12.75
C ILE A 94 -1.99 -12.27 13.50
N THR A 95 -0.72 -12.57 13.79
CA THR A 95 -0.35 -13.74 14.60
C THR A 95 0.40 -13.30 15.85
N ILE A 96 0.32 -14.11 16.88
CA ILE A 96 1.05 -13.87 18.12
C ILE A 96 2.29 -14.74 18.11
N LEU A 97 3.47 -14.11 18.20
CA LEU A 97 4.72 -14.80 18.41
C LEU A 97 4.99 -14.92 19.92
N GLN A 98 5.22 -16.13 20.40
CA GLN A 98 5.59 -16.40 21.78
C GLN A 98 6.91 -17.15 21.84
N LYS A 99 7.78 -16.75 22.75
CA LYS A 99 9.03 -17.49 23.03
C LYS A 99 8.70 -18.92 23.44
N ARG A 100 9.32 -19.89 22.80
CA ARG A 100 9.16 -21.30 23.17
C ARG A 100 9.77 -21.55 24.56
N VAL A 101 8.93 -21.88 25.54
CA VAL A 101 9.39 -22.32 26.86
C VAL A 101 9.68 -23.81 26.75
N ARG A 102 10.87 -24.26 27.19
CA ARG A 102 11.20 -25.69 27.27
C ARG A 102 10.23 -26.36 28.24
N GLY A 103 9.36 -27.23 27.71
CA GLY A 103 8.46 -28.09 28.49
C GLY A 103 7.01 -27.64 28.54
N LYS A 104 6.17 -28.20 27.72
CA LYS A 104 4.70 -28.11 27.53
C LYS A 104 4.24 -27.08 26.49
N ILE A 105 3.78 -27.64 25.39
CA ILE A 105 3.07 -26.88 24.34
C ILE A 105 1.59 -26.81 24.75
N THR A 106 1.16 -25.68 25.28
CA THR A 106 -0.26 -25.35 25.32
C THR A 106 -0.62 -24.72 23.96
N LYS A 107 -1.39 -25.43 23.14
CA LYS A 107 -2.00 -24.83 21.92
C LYS A 107 -2.97 -23.75 22.35
N LYS A 108 -2.56 -22.47 22.33
CA LYS A 108 -3.49 -21.37 22.37
C LYS A 108 -3.96 -21.11 20.94
N GLN A 109 -5.28 -21.14 20.74
CA GLN A 109 -5.91 -20.74 19.47
C GLN A 109 -5.51 -19.30 19.13
N SER A 110 -4.82 -19.12 17.99
CA SER A 110 -4.56 -17.79 17.46
C SER A 110 -5.82 -17.32 16.70
N THR A 111 -6.41 -16.26 17.18
CA THR A 111 -7.44 -15.57 16.40
C THR A 111 -6.78 -14.81 15.28
N THR A 112 -6.91 -15.28 14.06
CA THR A 112 -6.33 -14.64 12.88
C THR A 112 -7.33 -13.61 12.36
N LYS A 113 -6.98 -12.33 12.44
CA LYS A 113 -7.72 -11.26 11.79
C LYS A 113 -7.09 -11.00 10.42
N ASN A 114 -7.80 -11.34 9.36
CA ASN A 114 -7.31 -11.15 8.00
C ASN A 114 -7.42 -9.67 7.60
N MET A 115 -6.31 -9.10 7.19
CA MET A 115 -6.24 -7.78 6.55
C MET A 115 -6.03 -7.97 5.05
N ARG A 116 -6.61 -7.09 4.27
CA ARG A 116 -6.50 -7.10 2.81
C ARG A 116 -5.59 -5.96 2.35
N SER A 117 -4.72 -6.25 1.42
CA SER A 117 -3.89 -5.26 0.75
C SER A 117 -4.13 -5.30 -0.75
N SER A 118 -4.22 -4.15 -1.39
CA SER A 118 -4.44 -4.03 -2.83
C SER A 118 -3.83 -2.74 -3.37
N PHE A 119 -3.89 -2.58 -4.67
CA PHE A 119 -3.59 -1.31 -5.32
C PHE A 119 -4.74 -0.32 -5.12
N ALA A 120 -4.43 0.96 -5.16
CA ALA A 120 -5.40 2.04 -5.09
C ALA A 120 -5.25 2.96 -6.32
N ALA A 121 -6.39 3.38 -6.87
CA ALA A 121 -6.51 4.32 -7.99
C ALA A 121 -7.63 5.34 -7.71
N THR A 122 -7.59 6.49 -8.33
CA THR A 122 -8.66 7.50 -8.36
C THR A 122 -9.48 7.38 -9.62
#